data_05943f71d4db1081dd43213f480e45d9
#
_entry.id   05943f71d4db1081dd43213f480e45d9
#
_cell.length_a   1.000
_cell.length_b   1.000
_cell.length_c   1.000
_cell.angle_alpha   90.00
_cell.angle_beta   90.00
_cell.angle_gamma   90.00
#
_symmetry.space_group_name_H-M   'P 1'
#
loop_
_entity.id
_entity.type
_entity.pdbx_description
1 polymer ?
#
loop_
_entity_poly.entity_id
_entity_poly.type
_entity_poly.pdbx_seq_one_letter_code
_entity_poly.pdbx_strand_id
1 'polypeptide(L)'
;MTDEYFMTQALKEARNAFDEGEIPIGAVVVANDKIIARGHNMTERLNDPTAHAEMIALTSAFNFLGSKYLPGVTIYVTVEPCLMCAGAIYWSKLSRIVYGADDENNGYKKTAGENWPFHQKAELTRG
;
A
#
# COMPACT_ATOMS: atom_id res chain seq x y z
N MET A 1 2.93 1.01 -18.46
CA MET A 1 4.09 0.46 -17.78
C MET A 1 3.72 -0.82 -17.07
N THR A 2 4.69 -1.58 -16.60
CA THR A 2 4.45 -2.91 -16.05
C THR A 2 4.33 -2.89 -14.53
N ASP A 3 3.76 -3.98 -13.97
CA ASP A 3 3.71 -4.16 -12.52
C ASP A 3 5.13 -4.15 -11.94
N GLU A 4 6.09 -4.75 -12.63
CA GLU A 4 7.48 -4.78 -12.19
C GLU A 4 8.08 -3.38 -12.09
N TYR A 5 7.73 -2.50 -13.02
CA TYR A 5 8.19 -1.11 -12.96
C TYR A 5 7.66 -0.41 -11.71
N PHE A 6 6.35 -0.54 -11.46
CA PHE A 6 5.74 0.14 -10.31
C PHE A 6 6.21 -0.49 -8.99
N MET A 7 6.39 -1.82 -8.96
CA MET A 7 6.93 -2.47 -7.77
C MET A 7 8.38 -2.02 -7.50
N THR A 8 9.17 -1.78 -8.55
CA THR A 8 10.52 -1.22 -8.40
C THR A 8 10.44 0.16 -7.75
N GLN A 9 9.45 0.97 -8.12
CA GLN A 9 9.27 2.28 -7.50
C GLN A 9 8.86 2.15 -6.02
N ALA A 10 8.01 1.18 -5.69
CA ALA A 10 7.66 0.90 -4.30
C ALA A 10 8.89 0.45 -3.51
N LEU A 11 9.75 -0.36 -4.11
CA LEU A 11 11.01 -0.78 -3.47
C LEU A 11 11.95 0.39 -3.20
N LYS A 12 11.96 1.40 -4.05
CA LYS A 12 12.74 2.62 -3.79
C LYS A 12 12.22 3.34 -2.54
N GLU A 13 10.90 3.34 -2.34
CA GLU A 13 10.32 3.91 -1.13
C GLU A 13 10.69 3.08 0.10
N ALA A 14 10.71 1.77 -0.03
CA ALA A 14 11.17 0.89 1.06
C ALA A 14 12.63 1.19 1.43
N ARG A 15 13.48 1.45 0.44
CA ARG A 15 14.87 1.83 0.68
C ARG A 15 14.96 3.16 1.41
N ASN A 16 14.12 4.13 1.05
CA ASN A 16 14.07 5.40 1.76
C ASN A 16 13.74 5.19 3.24
N ALA A 17 12.77 4.31 3.53
CA ALA A 17 12.44 3.96 4.92
C ALA A 17 13.63 3.34 5.63
N PHE A 18 14.30 2.39 4.99
CA PHE A 18 15.48 1.73 5.56
C PHE A 18 16.57 2.77 5.91
N ASP A 19 16.83 3.69 4.99
CA ASP A 19 17.86 4.71 5.19
C ASP A 19 17.52 5.67 6.33
N GLU A 20 16.23 5.79 6.68
CA GLU A 20 15.74 6.62 7.80
C GLU A 20 15.63 5.85 9.11
N GLY A 21 16.03 4.59 9.15
CA GLY A 21 15.92 3.78 10.35
C GLY A 21 14.53 3.23 10.59
N GLU A 22 13.67 3.22 9.58
CA GLU A 22 12.32 2.67 9.66
C GLU A 22 12.28 1.24 9.13
N ILE A 23 11.17 0.54 9.40
CA ILE A 23 10.94 -0.75 8.77
C ILE A 23 10.84 -0.55 7.25
N PRO A 24 11.59 -1.32 6.43
CA PRO A 24 11.71 -1.05 4.99
C PRO A 24 10.49 -1.52 4.20
N ILE A 25 9.41 -0.76 4.27
CA ILE A 25 8.19 -1.00 3.52
C ILE A 25 7.89 0.26 2.71
N GLY A 26 7.57 0.09 1.44
CA GLY A 26 7.24 1.18 0.54
C GLY A 26 5.98 0.88 -0.25
N ALA A 27 5.31 1.93 -0.69
CA ALA A 27 4.09 1.84 -1.48
C ALA A 27 4.02 2.97 -2.51
N VAL A 28 3.40 2.66 -3.65
CA VAL A 28 3.05 3.69 -4.65
C VAL A 28 1.61 3.46 -5.07
N VAL A 29 0.91 4.55 -5.38
CA VAL A 29 -0.47 4.52 -5.87
C VAL A 29 -0.46 5.01 -7.31
N VAL A 30 -1.12 4.26 -8.19
CA VAL A 30 -1.06 4.48 -9.64
C VAL A 30 -2.47 4.68 -10.20
N ALA A 31 -2.65 5.75 -10.96
CA ALA A 31 -3.88 6.04 -11.69
C ALA A 31 -3.52 6.42 -13.11
N ASN A 32 -4.23 5.85 -14.10
CA ASN A 32 -3.98 6.12 -15.51
C ASN A 32 -2.50 5.93 -15.89
N ASP A 33 -1.92 4.85 -15.41
CA ASP A 33 -0.53 4.46 -15.68
C ASP A 33 0.50 5.46 -15.14
N LYS A 34 0.12 6.29 -14.17
CA LYS A 34 1.01 7.28 -13.55
C LYS A 34 0.98 7.15 -12.04
N ILE A 35 2.15 7.29 -11.42
CA ILE A 35 2.24 7.33 -9.97
C ILE A 35 1.69 8.67 -9.50
N ILE A 36 0.63 8.62 -8.68
CA ILE A 36 0.00 9.81 -8.11
C ILE A 36 0.35 10.02 -6.64
N ALA A 37 0.90 9.00 -5.98
CA ALA A 37 1.28 9.10 -4.58
C ALA A 37 2.34 8.06 -4.25
N ARG A 38 3.18 8.39 -3.26
CA ARG A 38 4.23 7.53 -2.75
C ARG A 38 4.19 7.55 -1.24
N GLY A 39 4.60 6.46 -0.61
CA GLY A 39 4.72 6.41 0.84
C GLY A 39 5.75 5.37 1.27
N HIS A 40 6.34 5.61 2.43
CA HIS A 40 7.17 4.62 3.09
C HIS A 40 6.88 4.68 4.59
N ASN A 41 7.24 3.63 5.30
CA ASN A 41 6.97 3.55 6.73
C ASN A 41 7.64 4.71 7.47
N MET A 42 6.90 5.39 8.33
CA MET A 42 7.37 6.56 9.08
C MET A 42 6.91 6.51 10.55
N THR A 43 6.68 5.31 11.09
CA THR A 43 6.16 5.17 12.46
C THR A 43 7.07 5.80 13.51
N GLU A 44 8.39 5.66 13.35
CA GLU A 44 9.35 6.25 14.29
C GLU A 44 9.47 7.76 14.09
N ARG A 45 9.62 8.19 12.84
CA ARG A 45 9.80 9.59 12.51
C ARG A 45 8.62 10.45 12.94
N LEU A 46 7.40 9.96 12.74
CA LEU A 46 6.17 10.67 13.09
C LEU A 46 5.67 10.34 14.49
N ASN A 47 6.32 9.40 15.17
CA ASN A 47 5.87 8.91 16.47
C ASN A 47 4.39 8.51 16.40
N ASP A 48 4.06 7.73 15.38
CA ASP A 48 2.69 7.38 15.02
C ASP A 48 2.64 5.90 14.58
N PRO A 49 2.03 5.00 15.36
CA PRO A 49 2.00 3.58 15.02
C PRO A 49 1.17 3.28 13.77
N THR A 50 0.38 4.23 13.29
CA THR A 50 -0.42 4.04 12.07
C THR A 50 0.27 4.56 10.81
N ALA A 51 1.45 5.16 10.94
CA ALA A 51 2.17 5.77 9.82
C ALA A 51 2.87 4.72 8.96
N HIS A 52 2.11 3.74 8.49
CA HIS A 52 2.57 2.72 7.56
C HIS A 52 2.65 3.27 6.15
N ALA A 53 3.48 2.66 5.31
CA ALA A 53 3.67 3.08 3.92
C ALA A 53 2.34 3.24 3.18
N GLU A 54 1.45 2.27 3.35
CA GLU A 54 0.14 2.28 2.67
C GLU A 54 -0.73 3.44 3.13
N MET A 55 -0.75 3.72 4.43
CA MET A 55 -1.54 4.83 4.99
C MET A 55 -1.03 6.17 4.47
N ILE A 56 0.29 6.34 4.43
CA ILE A 56 0.92 7.56 3.90
C ILE A 56 0.55 7.73 2.42
N ALA A 57 0.71 6.67 1.62
CA ALA A 57 0.44 6.71 0.19
C ALA A 57 -1.04 6.97 -0.10
N LEU A 58 -1.94 6.29 0.62
CA LEU A 58 -3.38 6.48 0.44
C LEU A 58 -3.82 7.90 0.76
N THR A 59 -3.36 8.44 1.90
CA THR A 59 -3.71 9.81 2.30
C THR A 59 -3.25 10.81 1.24
N SER A 60 -2.05 10.63 0.72
CA SER A 60 -1.52 11.48 -0.34
C SER A 60 -2.36 11.36 -1.62
N ALA A 61 -2.79 10.15 -1.97
CA ALA A 61 -3.62 9.92 -3.16
C ALA A 61 -5.00 10.56 -3.02
N PHE A 62 -5.64 10.45 -1.85
CA PHE A 62 -6.92 11.11 -1.59
C PHE A 62 -6.81 12.62 -1.80
N ASN A 63 -5.75 13.21 -1.27
CA ASN A 63 -5.52 14.64 -1.39
C ASN A 63 -5.22 15.06 -2.83
N PHE A 64 -4.43 14.26 -3.54
CA PHE A 64 -4.08 14.55 -4.93
C PHE A 64 -5.32 14.55 -5.83
N LEU A 65 -6.19 13.55 -5.65
CA LEU A 65 -7.40 13.42 -6.48
C LEU A 65 -8.58 14.21 -5.93
N GLY A 66 -8.50 14.72 -4.71
CA GLY A 66 -9.62 15.38 -4.07
C GLY A 66 -10.80 14.44 -3.85
N SER A 67 -10.54 13.16 -3.57
CA SER A 67 -11.55 12.13 -3.45
C SER A 67 -11.17 11.13 -2.37
N LYS A 68 -12.15 10.69 -1.59
CA LYS A 68 -11.95 9.63 -0.60
C LYS A 68 -12.09 8.22 -1.20
N TYR A 69 -12.51 8.13 -2.45
CA TYR A 69 -12.63 6.86 -3.16
C TYR A 69 -11.69 6.84 -4.36
N LEU A 70 -11.12 5.67 -4.63
CA LEU A 70 -10.08 5.50 -5.64
C LEU A 70 -10.47 4.40 -6.66
N PRO A 71 -11.64 4.49 -7.32
CA PRO A 71 -11.99 3.49 -8.35
C PRO A 71 -11.04 3.62 -9.54
N GLY A 72 -10.66 2.49 -10.11
CA GLY A 72 -9.73 2.45 -11.23
C GLY A 72 -8.27 2.68 -10.85
N VAL A 73 -7.96 2.72 -9.55
CA VAL A 73 -6.64 3.01 -9.04
C VAL A 73 -6.01 1.74 -8.48
N THR A 74 -4.70 1.60 -8.61
CA THR A 74 -3.93 0.45 -8.11
C THR A 74 -2.95 0.90 -7.05
N ILE A 75 -2.80 0.12 -5.97
CA ILE A 75 -1.71 0.31 -5.01
C ILE A 75 -0.71 -0.82 -5.15
N TYR A 76 0.57 -0.46 -5.13
CA TYR A 76 1.69 -1.39 -5.11
C TYR A 76 2.39 -1.23 -3.77
N VAL A 77 2.51 -2.33 -3.03
CA VAL A 77 3.18 -2.31 -1.73
C VAL A 77 4.19 -3.46 -1.67
N THR A 78 5.34 -3.22 -1.09
CA THR A 78 6.44 -4.19 -1.13
C THR A 78 6.17 -5.44 -0.31
N VAL A 79 5.32 -5.33 0.73
CA VAL A 79 4.99 -6.43 1.64
C VAL A 79 3.48 -6.48 1.81
N GLU A 80 2.95 -7.67 2.08
CA GLU A 80 1.53 -7.87 2.35
C GLU A 80 1.01 -6.86 3.39
N PRO A 81 -0.08 -6.13 3.09
CA PRO A 81 -0.63 -5.16 4.05
C PRO A 81 -1.08 -5.83 5.35
N CYS A 82 -0.88 -5.13 6.47
CA CYS A 82 -1.44 -5.56 7.74
C CYS A 82 -2.97 -5.36 7.74
N LEU A 83 -3.63 -5.86 8.78
CA LEU A 83 -5.10 -5.76 8.86
C LEU A 83 -5.59 -4.31 8.83
N MET A 84 -4.90 -3.40 9.51
CA MET A 84 -5.25 -1.97 9.51
C MET A 84 -5.20 -1.39 8.09
N CYS A 85 -4.09 -1.63 7.37
CA CYS A 85 -3.92 -1.11 6.02
C CYS A 85 -4.88 -1.79 5.04
N ALA A 86 -5.13 -3.08 5.21
CA ALA A 86 -6.12 -3.80 4.40
C ALA A 86 -7.51 -3.18 4.58
N GLY A 87 -7.86 -2.82 5.80
CA GLY A 87 -9.12 -2.11 6.07
C GLY A 87 -9.20 -0.76 5.38
N ALA A 88 -8.11 0.02 5.44
CA ALA A 88 -8.03 1.31 4.76
C ALA A 88 -8.19 1.15 3.24
N ILE A 89 -7.53 0.15 2.67
CA ILE A 89 -7.64 -0.16 1.24
C ILE A 89 -9.09 -0.53 0.90
N TYR A 90 -9.74 -1.33 1.74
CA TYR A 90 -11.15 -1.68 1.55
C TYR A 90 -12.03 -0.42 1.44
N TRP A 91 -11.88 0.49 2.40
CA TRP A 91 -12.70 1.70 2.44
C TRP A 91 -12.40 2.68 1.30
N SER A 92 -11.19 2.61 0.76
CA SER A 92 -10.79 3.47 -0.37
C SER A 92 -11.43 3.08 -1.70
N LYS A 93 -11.98 1.87 -1.79
CA LYS A 93 -12.56 1.31 -3.03
C LYS A 93 -11.54 1.18 -4.16
N LEU A 94 -10.27 0.98 -3.82
CA LEU A 94 -9.22 0.69 -4.82
C LEU A 94 -9.62 -0.49 -5.69
N SER A 95 -9.24 -0.43 -6.96
CA SER A 95 -9.58 -1.48 -7.93
C SER A 95 -8.60 -2.64 -7.93
N ARG A 96 -7.34 -2.40 -7.54
CA ARG A 96 -6.32 -3.45 -7.60
C ARG A 96 -5.26 -3.26 -6.53
N ILE A 97 -4.89 -4.36 -5.89
CA ILE A 97 -3.83 -4.39 -4.89
C ILE A 97 -2.75 -5.36 -5.36
N VAL A 98 -1.50 -4.88 -5.42
CA VAL A 98 -0.35 -5.70 -5.79
C VAL A 98 0.66 -5.62 -4.65
N TYR A 99 1.05 -6.75 -4.10
CA TYR A 99 2.10 -6.75 -3.08
C TYR A 99 3.19 -7.76 -3.43
N GLY A 100 4.40 -7.49 -2.93
CA GLY A 100 5.58 -8.27 -3.27
C GLY A 100 5.70 -9.57 -2.48
N ALA A 101 5.82 -9.46 -1.16
CA ALA A 101 6.08 -10.61 -0.30
C ALA A 101 5.00 -10.79 0.74
N ASP A 102 4.69 -12.05 1.08
CA ASP A 102 3.78 -12.35 2.20
C ASP A 102 4.46 -11.95 3.52
N ASP A 103 3.66 -11.52 4.49
CA ASP A 103 4.11 -11.26 5.85
C ASP A 103 3.35 -12.20 6.79
N GLU A 104 3.98 -13.29 7.17
CA GLU A 104 3.36 -14.34 7.97
C GLU A 104 3.06 -13.88 9.40
N ASN A 105 3.75 -12.86 9.88
CA ASN A 105 3.60 -12.38 11.26
C ASN A 105 2.54 -11.29 11.38
N ASN A 106 2.52 -10.33 10.44
CA ASN A 106 1.69 -9.13 10.56
C ASN A 106 0.76 -8.90 9.37
N GLY A 107 0.80 -9.74 8.34
CA GLY A 107 -0.07 -9.59 7.18
C GLY A 107 -1.54 -9.83 7.53
N TYR A 108 -2.43 -9.26 6.71
CA TYR A 108 -3.88 -9.37 6.97
C TYR A 108 -4.36 -10.83 7.01
N LYS A 109 -3.72 -11.73 6.28
CA LYS A 109 -4.13 -13.14 6.22
C LYS A 109 -3.99 -13.85 7.55
N LYS A 110 -3.08 -13.41 8.41
CA LYS A 110 -2.92 -13.99 9.73
C LYS A 110 -4.18 -13.86 10.58
N THR A 111 -4.87 -12.73 10.48
CA THR A 111 -6.08 -12.44 11.25
C THR A 111 -7.35 -12.81 10.47
N ALA A 112 -7.40 -12.45 9.20
CA ALA A 112 -8.59 -12.65 8.36
C ALA A 112 -8.60 -14.01 7.64
N GLY A 113 -7.50 -14.76 7.69
CA GLY A 113 -7.36 -16.03 6.97
C GLY A 113 -7.41 -15.78 5.47
N GLU A 114 -8.11 -16.66 4.78
CA GLU A 114 -8.31 -16.51 3.33
C GLU A 114 -9.52 -15.61 3.02
N ASN A 115 -10.18 -15.06 4.04
CA ASN A 115 -11.28 -14.14 3.84
C ASN A 115 -10.77 -12.88 3.18
N TRP A 116 -11.58 -12.37 2.25
CA TRP A 116 -11.21 -11.22 1.44
C TRP A 116 -11.61 -9.93 2.16
N PRO A 117 -10.66 -9.15 2.69
CA PRO A 117 -11.00 -7.94 3.42
C PRO A 117 -11.17 -6.72 2.53
N PHE A 118 -10.89 -6.86 1.21
CA PHE A 118 -10.93 -5.74 0.29
C PHE A 118 -12.31 -5.59 -0.34
N HIS A 119 -12.51 -4.52 -1.09
CA HIS A 119 -13.74 -4.29 -1.84
C HIS A 119 -13.99 -5.46 -2.78
N GLN A 120 -15.26 -5.89 -2.92
CA GLN A 120 -15.61 -7.08 -3.70
C GLN A 120 -15.09 -7.07 -5.14
N LYS A 121 -14.98 -5.88 -5.74
CA LYS A 121 -14.52 -5.74 -7.11
C LYS A 121 -13.01 -5.53 -7.22
N ALA A 122 -12.30 -5.50 -6.11
CA ALA A 122 -10.86 -5.31 -6.13
C ALA A 122 -10.15 -6.58 -6.58
N GLU A 123 -9.07 -6.40 -7.32
CA GLU A 123 -8.22 -7.49 -7.78
C GLU A 123 -6.97 -7.55 -6.92
N LEU A 124 -6.60 -8.74 -6.45
CA LEU A 124 -5.38 -8.97 -5.69
C LEU A 124 -4.36 -9.68 -6.56
N THR A 125 -3.15 -9.13 -6.62
CA THR A 125 -2.00 -9.78 -7.26
C THR A 125 -0.84 -9.78 -6.26
N ARG A 126 -0.20 -10.92 -6.11
CA ARG A 126 1.02 -11.02 -5.30
C ARG A 126 2.11 -11.70 -6.12
N GLY A 127 3.35 -11.29 -5.86
CA GLY A 127 4.40 -11.81 -6.68
C GLY A 127 5.64 -12.15 -5.97
#